data_ed452d2a516775917b48e3b9d1a41154
#
_entry.id   ed452d2a516775917b48e3b9d1a41154
#
_cell.length_a   1.000
_cell.length_b   1.000
_cell.length_c   1.000
_cell.angle_alpha   90.00
_cell.angle_beta   90.00
_cell.angle_gamma   90.00
#
_symmetry.space_group_name_H-M   'P 1'
#
loop_
_entity.id
_entity.type
_entity.pdbx_description
1 polymer ?
#
loop_
_entity_poly.entity_id
_entity_poly.type
_entity_poly.pdbx_seq_one_letter_code
_entity_poly.pdbx_strand_id
1 'polypeptide(L)'
;AFKKITKGPKIKKPKHIFFIVGESIPQWSLDETHKLLNICPGLWNFKSQSHTVQIPNFLPAGNVSRPSIVSLMSGIYDAGLEINERESFWKGVFPTSFAHQMKRLGYQTIYWYGGNASYGNFNHFGKAQGFDRVESASIFCGPDAPKTWVGVYDHVFLENIEQQIKSINEPTFHFIYTTSNH
;
A
#
# COMPACT_ATOMS: atom_id res chain seq x y z
N ALA A 1 0.20 -23.61 13.35
CA ALA A 1 0.20 -22.15 13.24
C ALA A 1 1.58 -21.62 13.61
N PHE A 2 2.23 -20.88 12.73
CA PHE A 2 3.52 -20.27 13.02
C PHE A 2 3.32 -19.13 14.03
N LYS A 3 3.88 -19.29 15.22
CA LYS A 3 3.89 -18.21 16.21
C LYS A 3 5.04 -17.27 15.86
N LYS A 4 4.72 -16.07 15.38
CA LYS A 4 5.73 -15.02 15.22
C LYS A 4 6.16 -14.53 16.60
N ILE A 5 7.42 -14.72 16.93
CA ILE A 5 8.03 -14.19 18.16
C ILE A 5 8.89 -13.01 17.73
N THR A 6 8.48 -11.80 18.09
CA THR A 6 9.30 -10.60 17.94
C THR A 6 10.29 -10.52 19.08
N LYS A 7 11.59 -10.50 18.74
CA LYS A 7 12.67 -10.20 19.68
C LYS A 7 13.20 -8.80 19.34
N GLY A 8 13.09 -7.89 20.25
CA GLY A 8 13.60 -6.53 20.06
C GLY A 8 13.16 -5.60 21.17
N PRO A 9 13.74 -4.38 21.26
CA PRO A 9 13.33 -3.41 22.25
C PRO A 9 11.87 -3.01 22.04
N LYS A 10 11.13 -2.80 23.12
CA LYS A 10 9.81 -2.20 23.06
C LYS A 10 9.97 -0.73 22.74
N ILE A 11 9.51 -0.31 21.57
CA ILE A 11 9.49 1.11 21.17
C ILE A 11 8.11 1.70 21.47
N LYS A 12 8.04 3.02 21.59
CA LYS A 12 6.77 3.74 21.66
C LYS A 12 6.00 3.48 20.37
N LYS A 13 4.72 3.18 20.49
CA LYS A 13 3.82 2.99 19.33
C LYS A 13 3.83 4.25 18.45
N PRO A 14 4.23 4.17 17.18
CA PRO A 14 4.17 5.32 16.29
C PRO A 14 2.71 5.71 16.02
N LYS A 15 2.46 7.00 15.84
CA LYS A 15 1.12 7.51 15.53
C LYS A 15 0.67 7.08 14.13
N HIS A 16 1.57 7.11 13.16
CA HIS A 16 1.30 6.72 11.78
C HIS A 16 2.30 5.67 11.32
N ILE A 17 1.79 4.66 10.60
CA ILE A 17 2.59 3.67 9.87
C ILE A 17 2.19 3.75 8.41
N PHE A 18 3.16 3.97 7.53
CA PHE A 18 2.94 4.03 6.09
C PHE A 18 3.52 2.79 5.42
N PHE A 19 2.68 2.09 4.69
CA PHE A 19 3.07 1.01 3.79
C PHE A 19 2.78 1.47 2.36
N ILE A 20 3.82 1.93 1.67
CA ILE A 20 3.69 2.53 0.34
C ILE A 20 4.14 1.51 -0.69
N VAL A 21 3.28 1.23 -1.64
CA VAL A 21 3.55 0.37 -2.80
C VAL A 21 3.63 1.25 -4.04
N GLY A 22 4.84 1.37 -4.59
CA GLY A 22 5.06 2.07 -5.85
C GLY A 22 4.81 1.13 -7.03
N GLU A 23 3.82 1.44 -7.85
CA GLU A 23 3.55 0.70 -9.09
C GLU A 23 4.74 0.80 -10.04
N SER A 24 5.15 -0.34 -10.62
CA SER A 24 6.15 -0.40 -11.70
C SER A 24 7.48 0.32 -11.42
N ILE A 25 7.93 0.37 -10.16
CA ILE A 25 9.24 0.89 -9.78
C ILE A 25 10.23 -0.28 -9.74
N PRO A 26 11.09 -0.43 -10.74
CA PRO A 26 12.03 -1.55 -10.79
C PRO A 26 13.21 -1.32 -9.86
N GLN A 27 13.70 -2.40 -9.25
CA GLN A 27 14.84 -2.32 -8.32
C GLN A 27 16.09 -1.73 -8.94
N TRP A 28 16.35 -1.99 -10.24
CA TRP A 28 17.53 -1.50 -10.94
C TRP A 28 17.66 0.04 -10.92
N SER A 29 16.52 0.76 -10.80
CA SER A 29 16.51 2.23 -10.68
C SER A 29 17.22 2.73 -9.41
N LEU A 30 17.43 1.86 -8.43
CA LEU A 30 18.14 2.11 -7.17
C LEU A 30 19.50 1.40 -7.09
N ASP A 31 19.99 0.86 -8.20
CA ASP A 31 21.35 0.29 -8.28
C ASP A 31 22.37 1.39 -8.52
N GLU A 32 23.52 1.31 -7.87
CA GLU A 32 24.59 2.32 -7.97
C GLU A 32 25.06 2.55 -9.43
N THR A 33 25.02 1.50 -10.26
CA THR A 33 25.34 1.57 -11.69
C THR A 33 24.43 2.49 -12.49
N HIS A 34 23.20 2.71 -12.02
CA HIS A 34 22.19 3.53 -12.70
C HIS A 34 21.93 4.89 -11.99
N LYS A 35 22.66 5.16 -10.92
CA LYS A 35 22.48 6.38 -10.10
C LYS A 35 22.56 7.68 -10.91
N LEU A 36 23.47 7.73 -11.88
CA LEU A 36 23.67 8.91 -12.73
C LEU A 36 22.48 9.21 -13.64
N LEU A 37 21.60 8.24 -13.89
CA LEU A 37 20.36 8.45 -14.65
C LEU A 37 19.33 9.29 -13.87
N ASN A 38 19.51 9.42 -12.57
CA ASN A 38 18.66 10.23 -11.67
C ASN A 38 17.14 9.98 -11.83
N ILE A 39 16.76 8.73 -12.04
CA ILE A 39 15.36 8.35 -12.31
C ILE A 39 14.49 8.52 -11.07
N CYS A 40 15.01 8.18 -9.88
CA CYS A 40 14.27 8.19 -8.62
C CYS A 40 15.03 9.00 -7.54
N PRO A 41 15.26 10.31 -7.72
CA PRO A 41 16.09 11.09 -6.79
C PRO A 41 15.57 11.09 -5.35
N GLY A 42 14.26 11.11 -5.15
CA GLY A 42 13.63 11.04 -3.83
C GLY A 42 13.91 9.71 -3.11
N LEU A 43 13.84 8.60 -3.81
CA LEU A 43 14.16 7.29 -3.25
C LEU A 43 15.67 7.14 -2.96
N TRP A 44 16.54 7.72 -3.78
CA TRP A 44 17.98 7.78 -3.52
C TRP A 44 18.28 8.60 -2.27
N ASN A 45 17.65 9.75 -2.11
CA ASN A 45 17.78 10.56 -0.90
C ASN A 45 17.29 9.79 0.33
N PHE A 46 16.14 9.09 0.23
CA PHE A 46 15.61 8.27 1.30
C PHE A 46 16.57 7.11 1.65
N LYS A 47 17.10 6.41 0.65
CA LYS A 47 18.08 5.30 0.81
C LYS A 47 19.34 5.75 1.57
N SER A 48 19.76 6.98 1.42
CA SER A 48 20.97 7.54 2.06
C SER A 48 20.81 7.91 3.54
N GLN A 49 19.59 7.87 4.08
CA GLN A 49 19.31 8.24 5.47
C GLN A 49 19.81 7.17 6.45
N SER A 50 20.39 7.58 7.57
CA SER A 50 20.98 6.67 8.57
C SER A 50 20.00 5.68 9.22
N HIS A 51 18.72 5.99 9.19
CA HIS A 51 17.65 5.16 9.77
C HIS A 51 16.86 4.36 8.70
N THR A 52 17.36 4.33 7.47
CA THR A 52 16.77 3.57 6.38
C THR A 52 17.47 2.21 6.24
N VAL A 53 16.66 1.17 6.03
CA VAL A 53 17.15 -0.18 5.73
C VAL A 53 16.64 -0.59 4.35
N GLN A 54 17.55 -0.96 3.46
CA GLN A 54 17.20 -1.55 2.18
C GLN A 54 17.09 -3.07 2.33
N ILE A 55 15.99 -3.65 1.83
CA ILE A 55 15.81 -5.09 1.72
C ILE A 55 16.03 -5.46 0.25
N PRO A 56 17.17 -6.06 -0.10
CA PRO A 56 17.43 -6.50 -1.47
C PRO A 56 16.58 -7.75 -1.79
N ASN A 57 16.35 -8.00 -3.07
CA ASN A 57 15.65 -9.18 -3.56
C ASN A 57 14.22 -9.35 -3.02
N PHE A 58 13.51 -8.26 -2.81
CA PHE A 58 12.09 -8.30 -2.53
C PHE A 58 11.31 -8.54 -3.83
N LEU A 59 10.66 -9.70 -3.92
CA LEU A 59 9.89 -10.08 -5.10
C LEU A 59 8.38 -9.89 -4.84
N PRO A 60 7.64 -9.35 -5.83
CA PRO A 60 6.18 -9.30 -5.74
C PRO A 60 5.59 -10.71 -5.78
N ALA A 61 4.43 -10.89 -5.17
CA ALA A 61 3.70 -12.15 -5.19
C ALA A 61 2.98 -12.43 -6.53
N GLY A 62 2.91 -11.44 -7.40
CA GLY A 62 2.32 -11.55 -8.74
C GLY A 62 3.05 -10.67 -9.75
N ASN A 63 2.92 -11.01 -11.02
CA ASN A 63 3.50 -10.28 -12.15
C ASN A 63 2.62 -9.15 -12.69
N VAL A 64 1.44 -8.96 -12.10
CA VAL A 64 0.50 -7.86 -12.37
C VAL A 64 -0.09 -7.33 -11.07
N SER A 65 -0.65 -6.11 -11.12
CA SER A 65 -1.07 -5.37 -9.94
C SER A 65 -2.11 -6.08 -9.09
N ARG A 66 -3.15 -6.67 -9.70
CA ARG A 66 -4.26 -7.30 -8.94
C ARG A 66 -3.80 -8.41 -7.99
N PRO A 67 -3.17 -9.51 -8.43
CA PRO A 67 -2.72 -10.56 -7.51
C PRO A 67 -1.66 -10.06 -6.52
N SER A 68 -0.84 -9.07 -6.89
CA SER A 68 0.14 -8.46 -5.97
C SER A 68 -0.55 -7.71 -4.84
N ILE A 69 -1.51 -6.85 -5.13
CA ILE A 69 -2.30 -6.10 -4.13
C ILE A 69 -3.04 -7.07 -3.20
N VAL A 70 -3.71 -8.05 -3.80
CA VAL A 70 -4.48 -9.05 -3.05
C VAL A 70 -3.58 -9.83 -2.09
N SER A 71 -2.41 -10.25 -2.53
CA SER A 71 -1.45 -10.97 -1.69
C SER A 71 -0.90 -10.10 -0.57
N LEU A 72 -0.60 -8.82 -0.84
CA LEU A 72 -0.17 -7.86 0.18
C LEU A 72 -1.27 -7.61 1.22
N MET A 73 -2.52 -7.48 0.81
CA MET A 73 -3.64 -7.23 1.72
C MET A 73 -3.97 -8.45 2.58
N SER A 74 -4.04 -9.62 1.97
CA SER A 74 -4.55 -10.85 2.60
C SER A 74 -3.47 -11.72 3.24
N GLY A 75 -2.21 -11.56 2.82
CA GLY A 75 -1.12 -12.47 3.17
C GLY A 75 -1.24 -13.85 2.52
N ILE A 76 -2.05 -13.97 1.44
CA ILE A 76 -2.30 -15.22 0.71
C ILE A 76 -1.89 -15.03 -0.75
N TYR A 77 -1.14 -15.98 -1.28
CA TYR A 77 -0.83 -16.01 -2.71
C TYR A 77 -2.10 -16.34 -3.51
N ASP A 78 -2.48 -15.42 -4.40
CA ASP A 78 -3.60 -15.65 -5.33
C ASP A 78 -3.12 -16.40 -6.56
N ALA A 79 -3.22 -17.70 -6.53
CA ALA A 79 -2.83 -18.62 -7.62
C ALA A 79 -3.80 -18.57 -8.83
N GLY A 80 -4.29 -17.40 -9.21
CA GLY A 80 -5.26 -17.21 -10.29
C GLY A 80 -6.70 -17.46 -9.87
N LEU A 81 -6.98 -17.46 -8.58
CA LEU A 81 -8.33 -17.62 -8.02
C LEU A 81 -9.16 -16.34 -8.11
N GLU A 82 -8.49 -15.18 -8.36
CA GLU A 82 -9.14 -13.85 -8.42
C GLU A 82 -10.00 -13.59 -7.17
N ILE A 83 -9.41 -13.83 -6.00
CA ILE A 83 -10.14 -13.80 -4.72
C ILE A 83 -10.80 -12.45 -4.43
N ASN A 84 -10.25 -11.36 -4.94
CA ASN A 84 -10.83 -10.02 -4.86
C ASN A 84 -12.11 -9.85 -5.69
N GLU A 85 -12.32 -10.67 -6.71
CA GLU A 85 -13.49 -10.61 -7.61
C GLU A 85 -14.64 -11.52 -7.13
N ARG A 86 -14.39 -12.41 -6.20
CA ARG A 86 -15.37 -13.41 -5.76
C ARG A 86 -15.97 -13.05 -4.41
N GLU A 87 -17.27 -12.80 -4.38
CA GLU A 87 -18.01 -12.48 -3.17
C GLU A 87 -17.86 -13.51 -2.04
N SER A 88 -17.61 -14.77 -2.38
CA SER A 88 -17.38 -15.82 -1.37
C SER A 88 -16.20 -15.50 -0.45
N PHE A 89 -15.21 -14.77 -0.92
CA PHE A 89 -14.04 -14.33 -0.14
C PHE A 89 -14.25 -13.01 0.60
N TRP A 90 -15.39 -12.34 0.41
CA TRP A 90 -15.72 -11.10 1.14
C TRP A 90 -16.53 -11.37 2.41
N LYS A 91 -16.94 -12.61 2.65
CA LYS A 91 -17.76 -13.02 3.82
C LYS A 91 -17.00 -13.07 5.13
N GLY A 92 -15.68 -12.96 5.09
CA GLY A 92 -14.83 -12.98 6.27
C GLY A 92 -13.44 -12.45 6.00
N VAL A 93 -12.78 -12.03 7.08
CA VAL A 93 -11.40 -11.55 7.04
C VAL A 93 -10.44 -12.75 7.12
N PHE A 94 -9.41 -12.75 6.29
CA PHE A 94 -8.32 -13.72 6.46
C PHE A 94 -7.51 -13.39 7.72
N PRO A 95 -7.21 -14.37 8.58
CA PRO A 95 -6.40 -14.13 9.78
C PRO A 95 -5.02 -13.52 9.49
N THR A 96 -4.51 -13.71 8.28
CA THR A 96 -3.25 -13.16 7.78
C THR A 96 -3.37 -11.76 7.20
N SER A 97 -4.59 -11.24 7.05
CA SER A 97 -4.81 -9.90 6.50
C SER A 97 -4.04 -8.84 7.25
N PHE A 98 -3.32 -7.99 6.49
CA PHE A 98 -2.48 -6.96 7.05
C PHE A 98 -3.27 -5.93 7.86
N ALA A 99 -4.39 -5.44 7.32
CA ALA A 99 -5.27 -4.52 8.02
C ALA A 99 -5.81 -5.14 9.32
N HIS A 100 -6.26 -6.39 9.29
CA HIS A 100 -6.72 -7.10 10.48
C HIS A 100 -5.63 -7.18 11.56
N GLN A 101 -4.39 -7.48 11.17
CA GLN A 101 -3.27 -7.52 12.13
C GLN A 101 -2.99 -6.14 12.73
N MET A 102 -3.04 -5.08 11.93
CA MET A 102 -2.86 -3.70 12.41
C MET A 102 -3.97 -3.24 13.35
N LYS A 103 -5.22 -3.63 13.09
CA LYS A 103 -6.35 -3.38 14.01
C LYS A 103 -6.13 -4.04 15.37
N ARG A 104 -5.63 -5.28 15.39
CA ARG A 104 -5.29 -5.97 16.66
C ARG A 104 -4.18 -5.25 17.45
N LEU A 105 -3.35 -4.46 16.77
CA LEU A 105 -2.37 -3.58 17.40
C LEU A 105 -2.95 -2.22 17.79
N GLY A 106 -4.25 -2.00 17.57
CA GLY A 106 -4.98 -0.79 17.92
C GLY A 106 -4.77 0.38 16.95
N TYR A 107 -4.54 0.11 15.67
CA TYR A 107 -4.52 1.11 14.61
C TYR A 107 -5.86 1.16 13.90
N GLN A 108 -6.30 2.35 13.53
CA GLN A 108 -7.22 2.53 12.41
C GLN A 108 -6.50 2.15 11.12
N THR A 109 -7.23 1.71 10.10
CA THR A 109 -6.63 1.21 8.87
C THR A 109 -7.27 1.86 7.66
N ILE A 110 -6.46 2.49 6.81
CA ILE A 110 -6.92 3.17 5.61
C ILE A 110 -6.15 2.63 4.41
N TYR A 111 -6.89 2.20 3.40
CA TYR A 111 -6.35 1.88 2.08
C TYR A 111 -6.58 3.07 1.14
N TRP A 112 -5.48 3.61 0.64
CA TRP A 112 -5.44 4.70 -0.34
C TRP A 112 -5.03 4.11 -1.68
N TYR A 113 -5.89 4.19 -2.66
CA TYR A 113 -5.64 3.68 -4.01
C TYR A 113 -5.58 4.83 -5.01
N GLY A 114 -4.48 4.95 -5.76
CA GLY A 114 -4.22 6.02 -6.72
C GLY A 114 -5.20 6.07 -7.91
N GLY A 115 -5.93 4.98 -8.14
CA GLY A 115 -6.98 4.88 -9.16
C GLY A 115 -8.40 4.88 -8.58
N ASN A 116 -9.27 4.10 -9.22
CA ASN A 116 -10.63 3.83 -8.76
C ASN A 116 -10.69 2.44 -8.14
N ALA A 117 -10.93 2.36 -6.83
CA ALA A 117 -10.96 1.10 -6.09
C ALA A 117 -12.14 0.17 -6.45
N SER A 118 -13.11 0.62 -7.27
CA SER A 118 -14.10 -0.28 -7.87
C SER A 118 -13.47 -1.21 -8.91
N TYR A 119 -12.34 -0.80 -9.49
CA TYR A 119 -11.55 -1.68 -10.34
C TYR A 119 -11.02 -2.85 -9.51
N GLY A 120 -11.25 -4.08 -9.99
CA GLY A 120 -10.85 -5.27 -9.25
C GLY A 120 -11.54 -5.43 -7.90
N ASN A 121 -12.68 -4.76 -7.68
CA ASN A 121 -13.47 -4.82 -6.44
C ASN A 121 -12.66 -4.54 -5.15
N PHE A 122 -11.57 -3.76 -5.24
CA PHE A 122 -10.72 -3.46 -4.07
C PHE A 122 -11.47 -2.70 -2.97
N ASN A 123 -12.52 -1.95 -3.33
CA ASN A 123 -13.39 -1.28 -2.37
C ASN A 123 -14.14 -2.28 -1.47
N HIS A 124 -14.65 -3.38 -2.02
CA HIS A 124 -15.33 -4.44 -1.28
C HIS A 124 -14.34 -5.36 -0.58
N PHE A 125 -13.36 -5.84 -1.33
CA PHE A 125 -12.35 -6.75 -0.81
C PHE A 125 -11.53 -6.11 0.33
N GLY A 126 -11.08 -4.86 0.17
CA GLY A 126 -10.32 -4.16 1.20
C GLY A 126 -11.10 -4.04 2.51
N LYS A 127 -12.38 -3.65 2.43
CA LYS A 127 -13.25 -3.60 3.61
C LYS A 127 -13.43 -4.97 4.26
N ALA A 128 -13.66 -6.00 3.45
CA ALA A 128 -13.77 -7.39 3.93
C ALA A 128 -12.45 -7.86 4.61
N GLN A 129 -11.30 -7.38 4.15
CA GLN A 129 -10.01 -7.71 4.74
C GLN A 129 -9.63 -6.83 5.93
N GLY A 130 -10.53 -5.98 6.39
CA GLY A 130 -10.40 -5.27 7.66
C GLY A 130 -9.98 -3.81 7.57
N PHE A 131 -9.87 -3.23 6.36
CA PHE A 131 -9.69 -1.79 6.25
C PHE A 131 -10.95 -1.05 6.71
N ASP A 132 -10.78 -0.07 7.60
CA ASP A 132 -11.87 0.79 8.06
C ASP A 132 -12.34 1.73 6.95
N ARG A 133 -11.38 2.20 6.14
CA ARG A 133 -11.63 3.07 4.99
C ARG A 133 -10.88 2.56 3.77
N VAL A 134 -11.54 2.67 2.62
CA VAL A 134 -10.94 2.45 1.29
C VAL A 134 -11.23 3.69 0.47
N GLU A 135 -10.18 4.41 0.11
CA GLU A 135 -10.25 5.70 -0.56
C GLU A 135 -9.71 5.61 -1.98
N SER A 136 -10.54 6.01 -2.96
CA SER A 136 -10.18 6.08 -4.36
C SER A 136 -9.71 7.50 -4.72
N ALA A 137 -8.52 7.66 -5.26
CA ALA A 137 -8.01 8.97 -5.69
C ALA A 137 -8.94 9.63 -6.70
N SER A 138 -9.56 8.86 -7.59
CA SER A 138 -10.57 9.35 -8.54
C SER A 138 -11.78 10.04 -7.88
N ILE A 139 -12.00 9.83 -6.59
CA ILE A 139 -13.10 10.42 -5.81
C ILE A 139 -12.58 11.56 -4.94
N PHE A 140 -11.59 11.29 -4.06
CA PHE A 140 -11.21 12.29 -3.06
C PHE A 140 -10.26 13.39 -3.57
N CYS A 141 -9.57 13.19 -4.71
CA CYS A 141 -8.80 14.25 -5.36
C CYS A 141 -9.67 15.17 -6.24
N GLY A 142 -10.93 14.82 -6.45
CA GLY A 142 -11.86 15.57 -7.27
C GLY A 142 -11.83 15.20 -8.76
N PRO A 143 -12.88 15.57 -9.52
CA PRO A 143 -13.06 15.17 -10.92
C PRO A 143 -11.99 15.75 -11.86
N ASP A 144 -11.49 16.96 -11.53
CA ASP A 144 -10.54 17.72 -12.35
C ASP A 144 -9.07 17.42 -12.01
N ALA A 145 -8.80 16.49 -11.06
CA ALA A 145 -7.45 16.13 -10.70
C ALA A 145 -6.67 15.59 -11.92
N PRO A 146 -5.45 16.08 -12.16
CA PRO A 146 -4.59 15.56 -13.23
C PRO A 146 -4.37 14.06 -13.08
N LYS A 147 -4.62 13.30 -14.16
CA LYS A 147 -4.64 11.84 -14.11
C LYS A 147 -4.19 11.21 -15.44
N THR A 148 -3.72 9.97 -15.33
CA THR A 148 -3.58 9.05 -16.44
C THR A 148 -4.91 8.31 -16.69
N TRP A 149 -4.93 7.37 -17.62
CA TRP A 149 -6.08 6.48 -17.81
C TRP A 149 -6.28 5.49 -16.64
N VAL A 150 -5.24 5.27 -15.81
CA VAL A 150 -5.28 4.35 -14.66
C VAL A 150 -5.69 5.07 -13.37
N GLY A 151 -5.16 6.28 -13.14
CA GLY A 151 -5.39 6.99 -11.88
C GLY A 151 -4.79 8.39 -11.84
N VAL A 152 -4.96 9.03 -10.70
CA VAL A 152 -4.44 10.37 -10.42
C VAL A 152 -2.91 10.33 -10.35
N TYR A 153 -2.22 11.34 -10.86
CA TYR A 153 -0.77 11.44 -10.74
C TYR A 153 -0.31 11.36 -9.28
N ASP A 154 0.73 10.60 -9.01
CA ASP A 154 1.19 10.27 -7.66
C ASP A 154 1.49 11.50 -6.80
N HIS A 155 2.05 12.57 -7.37
CA HIS A 155 2.31 13.79 -6.61
C HIS A 155 1.01 14.46 -6.12
N VAL A 156 -0.03 14.55 -6.96
CA VAL A 156 -1.34 15.08 -6.58
C VAL A 156 -2.01 14.16 -5.56
N PHE A 157 -1.95 12.86 -5.79
CA PHE A 157 -2.50 11.86 -4.89
C PHE A 157 -1.88 11.93 -3.50
N LEU A 158 -0.54 11.96 -3.41
CA LEU A 158 0.18 12.01 -2.14
C LEU A 158 -0.01 13.34 -1.40
N GLU A 159 -0.07 14.48 -2.11
CA GLU A 159 -0.39 15.78 -1.52
C GLU A 159 -1.79 15.78 -0.88
N ASN A 160 -2.78 15.22 -1.56
CA ASN A 160 -4.13 15.09 -1.01
C ASN A 160 -4.17 14.17 0.23
N ILE A 161 -3.44 13.06 0.21
CA ILE A 161 -3.29 12.18 1.39
C ILE A 161 -2.66 12.97 2.55
N GLU A 162 -1.59 13.71 2.31
CA GLU A 162 -0.91 14.51 3.34
C GLU A 162 -1.88 15.48 4.01
N GLN A 163 -2.71 16.19 3.23
CA GLN A 163 -3.71 17.09 3.79
C GLN A 163 -4.72 16.37 4.69
N GLN A 164 -5.18 15.19 4.26
CA GLN A 164 -6.12 14.41 5.07
C GLN A 164 -5.48 13.87 6.35
N ILE A 165 -4.23 13.42 6.29
CA ILE A 165 -3.51 12.89 7.46
C ILE A 165 -3.35 13.94 8.57
N LYS A 166 -3.19 15.23 8.22
CA LYS A 166 -3.08 16.32 9.19
C LYS A 166 -4.28 16.39 10.14
N SER A 167 -5.45 15.95 9.72
CA SER A 167 -6.68 15.91 10.54
C SER A 167 -6.86 14.63 11.33
N ILE A 168 -6.04 13.60 11.10
CA ILE A 168 -6.16 12.29 11.76
C ILE A 168 -5.40 12.33 13.10
N ASN A 169 -6.14 12.18 14.20
CA ASN A 169 -5.57 12.19 15.55
C ASN A 169 -5.26 10.78 16.08
N GLU A 170 -5.97 9.78 15.60
CA GLU A 170 -5.85 8.40 16.04
C GLU A 170 -4.63 7.69 15.45
N PRO A 171 -4.04 6.71 16.15
CA PRO A 171 -3.01 5.85 15.58
C PRO A 171 -3.54 5.16 14.31
N THR A 172 -2.88 5.39 13.18
CA THR A 172 -3.39 4.96 11.88
C THR A 172 -2.33 4.25 11.05
N PHE A 173 -2.73 3.13 10.45
CA PHE A 173 -1.99 2.42 9.43
C PHE A 173 -2.52 2.83 8.04
N HIS A 174 -1.63 3.31 7.20
CA HIS A 174 -1.91 3.74 5.84
C HIS A 174 -1.30 2.74 4.86
N PHE A 175 -2.13 2.06 4.10
CA PHE A 175 -1.72 1.27 2.95
C PHE A 175 -1.95 2.13 1.70
N ILE A 176 -0.88 2.53 1.03
CA ILE A 176 -0.91 3.47 -0.09
C ILE A 176 -0.43 2.75 -1.34
N TYR A 177 -1.23 2.74 -2.40
CA TYR A 177 -0.87 2.15 -3.69
C TYR A 177 -0.90 3.22 -4.78
N THR A 178 0.27 3.54 -5.34
CA THR A 178 0.42 4.55 -6.40
C THR A 178 0.16 3.97 -7.79
N THR A 179 -0.06 4.81 -8.80
CA THR A 179 -0.46 4.35 -10.14
C THR A 179 0.19 5.09 -11.31
N SER A 180 1.01 6.12 -11.06
CA SER A 180 1.54 6.97 -12.15
C SER A 180 2.48 6.27 -13.11
N ASN A 181 3.18 5.23 -12.67
CA ASN A 181 4.17 4.52 -13.48
C ASN A 181 3.56 3.34 -14.26
N HIS A 182 2.26 3.29 -14.38
CA HIS A 182 1.54 2.23 -15.09
C HIS A 182 1.62 2.40 -16.61
#